data_88c921378176294cd63768471bcb8d2b
#
_entry.id   88c921378176294cd63768471bcb8d2b
#
_cell.length_a   1.000
_cell.length_b   1.000
_cell.length_c   1.000
_cell.angle_alpha   90.00
_cell.angle_beta   90.00
_cell.angle_gamma   90.00
#
_symmetry.space_group_name_H-M   'P 1'
#
loop_
_entity.id
_entity.type
_entity.pdbx_description
1 polymer ?
#
loop_
_entity_poly.entity_id
_entity_poly.type
_entity_poly.pdbx_seq_one_letter_code
_entity_poly.pdbx_strand_id
1 'polypeptide(L)'
;MEINFDKQVERVGTDSAKWDIPCSKYGSDIIPLSVADMDIPAPQEVIEVLNKRNQLGVYGYTIIPDDYYSLVTAYFKRHYAYAVSPEEVVFCPRIIQAISIYIREFTTEHDTICLFTPSYSPILNAVLLNNRKLSQCPLVYQNQEYHIDFEKLEACFSCSDVFILISPHNPTGLVFTIQDLNRIASLAEKHNVFIISDDIHADFDFSGEKHHIISSVSNYVKENSIICTSPSKTFNLAGLEISNLIIHNQTIRHKFNRFLQQLGFHNPNYFAIPAIKTAYQNCDLWLHELQKYIFKNKRLVKCFFAEHIPELEVVNTTGTYLLWVNYSRLGIDEQRLKYWLLHLSKIEMSWGSDFGEEGNTFFRMNIAVPAPCLIACLDRMKQGFILLKKEGLYYATQRHGN
;
A
#
# COMPACT_ATOMS: atom_id res chain seq x y z
N MET A 1 27.22 6.57 8.32
CA MET A 1 27.26 6.87 6.87
C MET A 1 26.16 7.87 6.54
N GLU A 2 26.43 8.78 5.61
CA GLU A 2 25.39 9.70 5.13
C GLU A 2 24.38 8.91 4.27
N ILE A 3 23.10 9.01 4.61
CA ILE A 3 22.03 8.33 3.87
C ILE A 3 21.73 9.16 2.62
N ASN A 4 21.98 8.61 1.44
CA ASN A 4 21.73 9.26 0.16
C ASN A 4 20.63 8.56 -0.62
N PHE A 5 19.43 9.16 -0.66
CA PHE A 5 18.27 8.67 -1.41
C PHE A 5 18.23 9.12 -2.88
N ASP A 6 19.15 10.01 -3.31
CA ASP A 6 19.25 10.45 -4.71
C ASP A 6 20.02 9.47 -5.60
N LYS A 7 20.61 8.43 -5.00
CA LYS A 7 21.34 7.39 -5.74
C LYS A 7 20.37 6.62 -6.63
N GLN A 8 20.55 6.71 -7.94
CA GLN A 8 19.82 5.89 -8.91
C GLN A 8 20.35 4.45 -8.91
N VAL A 9 19.41 3.52 -9.04
CA VAL A 9 19.70 2.09 -9.16
C VAL A 9 19.20 1.63 -10.53
N GLU A 10 20.08 1.03 -11.33
CA GLU A 10 19.67 0.39 -12.59
C GLU A 10 18.87 -0.87 -12.27
N ARG A 11 17.63 -0.92 -12.76
CA ARG A 11 16.72 -2.03 -12.51
C ARG A 11 16.20 -2.70 -13.78
N VAL A 12 16.58 -2.20 -14.96
CA VAL A 12 16.29 -2.84 -16.24
C VAL A 12 17.17 -4.07 -16.42
N GLY A 13 16.58 -5.17 -16.85
CA GLY A 13 17.28 -6.44 -17.01
C GLY A 13 17.54 -7.21 -15.70
N THR A 14 16.74 -6.91 -14.66
CA THR A 14 16.84 -7.58 -13.34
C THR A 14 15.59 -8.41 -13.00
N ASP A 15 14.77 -8.75 -13.98
CA ASP A 15 13.46 -9.38 -13.84
C ASP A 15 12.48 -8.56 -12.97
N SER A 16 12.67 -7.24 -12.96
CA SER A 16 11.83 -6.32 -12.22
C SER A 16 10.44 -6.18 -12.84
N ALA A 17 9.40 -6.58 -12.11
CA ALA A 17 8.03 -6.39 -12.56
C ALA A 17 7.70 -4.91 -12.81
N LYS A 18 8.31 -3.99 -12.04
CA LYS A 18 8.12 -2.54 -12.21
C LYS A 18 8.81 -2.00 -13.47
N TRP A 19 10.00 -2.49 -13.79
CA TRP A 19 10.83 -1.92 -14.87
C TRP A 19 10.78 -2.74 -16.16
N ASP A 20 11.00 -4.06 -16.09
CA ASP A 20 11.18 -4.87 -17.30
C ASP A 20 9.87 -5.07 -18.07
N ILE A 21 8.71 -5.17 -17.37
CA ILE A 21 7.42 -5.29 -18.05
C ILE A 21 7.07 -4.02 -18.85
N PRO A 22 7.10 -2.80 -18.28
CA PRO A 22 6.85 -1.59 -19.05
C PRO A 22 7.89 -1.34 -20.14
N CYS A 23 9.18 -1.56 -19.85
CA CYS A 23 10.24 -1.42 -20.86
C CYS A 23 10.04 -2.33 -22.06
N SER A 24 9.66 -3.58 -21.84
CA SER A 24 9.33 -4.53 -22.90
C SER A 24 8.11 -4.11 -23.72
N LYS A 25 7.11 -3.49 -23.07
CA LYS A 25 5.83 -3.15 -23.69
C LYS A 25 5.85 -1.79 -24.40
N TYR A 26 6.54 -0.80 -23.83
CA TYR A 26 6.43 0.60 -24.25
C TYR A 26 7.76 1.22 -24.72
N GLY A 27 8.87 0.47 -24.63
CA GLY A 27 10.21 0.92 -25.01
C GLY A 27 11.11 1.20 -23.81
N SER A 28 12.43 1.11 -24.02
CA SER A 28 13.45 1.22 -22.96
C SER A 28 13.58 2.61 -22.33
N ASP A 29 12.94 3.63 -22.92
CA ASP A 29 12.93 5.00 -22.43
C ASP A 29 11.76 5.33 -21.48
N ILE A 30 10.88 4.33 -21.21
CA ILE A 30 9.77 4.47 -20.27
C ILE A 30 10.28 4.53 -18.83
N ILE A 31 9.69 5.41 -18.02
CA ILE A 31 9.95 5.46 -16.57
C ILE A 31 8.68 5.03 -15.83
N PRO A 32 8.71 3.90 -15.12
CA PRO A 32 7.53 3.44 -14.40
C PRO A 32 7.41 4.08 -13.00
N LEU A 33 6.27 4.72 -12.74
CA LEU A 33 5.86 5.21 -11.44
C LEU A 33 4.59 4.49 -10.94
N SER A 34 4.35 3.27 -11.45
CA SER A 34 3.13 2.48 -11.23
C SER A 34 3.19 1.58 -10.00
N VAL A 35 4.09 0.60 -10.00
CA VAL A 35 4.18 -0.43 -8.95
C VAL A 35 4.65 0.18 -7.62
N ALA A 36 4.07 -0.31 -6.51
CA ALA A 36 4.31 0.22 -5.17
C ALA A 36 5.56 -0.39 -4.48
N ASP A 37 6.65 -0.67 -5.22
CA ASP A 37 7.99 -0.84 -4.68
C ASP A 37 8.81 0.43 -4.93
N MET A 38 9.81 0.69 -4.11
CA MET A 38 10.61 1.90 -4.21
C MET A 38 11.77 1.72 -5.22
N ASP A 39 12.22 2.81 -5.85
CA ASP A 39 13.50 2.84 -6.57
C ASP A 39 14.64 3.39 -5.67
N ILE A 40 14.45 3.27 -4.38
CA ILE A 40 15.38 3.62 -3.32
C ILE A 40 15.94 2.32 -2.74
N PRO A 41 17.26 2.16 -2.62
CA PRO A 41 17.86 0.95 -2.02
C PRO A 41 17.34 0.70 -0.60
N ALA A 42 17.24 -0.57 -0.21
CA ALA A 42 17.03 -0.94 1.18
C ALA A 42 18.14 -0.37 2.10
N PRO A 43 17.94 -0.30 3.42
CA PRO A 43 18.97 0.13 4.35
C PRO A 43 20.28 -0.62 4.16
N GLN A 44 21.40 0.08 4.27
CA GLN A 44 22.75 -0.50 4.06
C GLN A 44 23.01 -1.68 4.98
N GLU A 45 22.55 -1.61 6.22
CA GLU A 45 22.65 -2.65 7.24
C GLU A 45 21.94 -3.95 6.77
N VAL A 46 20.79 -3.80 6.10
CA VAL A 46 20.06 -4.93 5.53
C VAL A 46 20.82 -5.52 4.35
N ILE A 47 21.35 -4.69 3.46
CA ILE A 47 22.17 -5.15 2.32
C ILE A 47 23.39 -5.93 2.81
N GLU A 48 24.08 -5.44 3.83
CA GLU A 48 25.26 -6.08 4.41
C GLU A 48 24.94 -7.45 5.04
N VAL A 49 23.85 -7.55 5.82
CA VAL A 49 23.48 -8.85 6.40
C VAL A 49 23.07 -9.87 5.34
N LEU A 50 22.41 -9.42 4.26
CA LEU A 50 22.05 -10.29 3.14
C LEU A 50 23.29 -10.75 2.38
N ASN A 51 24.25 -9.87 2.12
CA ASN A 51 25.54 -10.23 1.50
C ASN A 51 26.31 -11.24 2.35
N LYS A 52 26.40 -11.01 3.66
CA LYS A 52 27.03 -11.96 4.59
C LYS A 52 26.30 -13.31 4.58
N ARG A 53 24.97 -13.31 4.51
CA ARG A 53 24.18 -14.54 4.42
C ARG A 53 24.42 -15.27 3.09
N ASN A 54 24.51 -14.53 1.97
CA ASN A 54 24.79 -15.05 0.64
C ASN A 54 26.18 -15.70 0.54
N GLN A 55 27.19 -15.15 1.21
CA GLN A 55 28.57 -15.67 1.22
C GLN A 55 28.70 -17.07 1.83
N LEU A 56 27.72 -17.54 2.61
CA LEU A 56 27.70 -18.91 3.14
C LEU A 56 27.58 -19.96 2.02
N GLY A 57 26.98 -19.61 0.88
CA GLY A 57 26.83 -20.49 -0.28
C GLY A 57 25.93 -21.72 -0.06
N VAL A 58 25.25 -21.82 1.07
CA VAL A 58 24.34 -22.93 1.41
C VAL A 58 22.93 -22.35 1.67
N TYR A 59 22.01 -22.57 0.76
CA TYR A 59 20.64 -22.07 0.78
C TYR A 59 19.69 -23.13 1.34
N GLY A 60 19.96 -23.59 2.57
CA GLY A 60 19.18 -24.63 3.24
C GLY A 60 17.87 -24.15 3.81
N TYR A 61 17.10 -25.07 4.40
CA TYR A 61 15.87 -24.75 5.10
C TYR A 61 16.12 -23.83 6.30
N THR A 62 15.18 -22.91 6.55
CA THR A 62 15.26 -21.93 7.60
C THR A 62 14.24 -22.23 8.70
N ILE A 63 14.39 -21.56 9.82
CA ILE A 63 13.42 -21.55 10.92
C ILE A 63 13.01 -20.10 11.21
N ILE A 64 11.90 -19.94 11.91
CA ILE A 64 11.56 -18.70 12.59
C ILE A 64 12.10 -18.81 14.02
N PRO A 65 13.15 -18.06 14.39
CA PRO A 65 13.72 -18.16 15.74
C PRO A 65 12.82 -17.46 16.76
N ASP A 66 12.89 -17.88 18.04
CA ASP A 66 12.02 -17.37 19.11
C ASP A 66 12.13 -15.85 19.30
N ASP A 67 13.31 -15.28 19.12
CA ASP A 67 13.56 -13.84 19.24
C ASP A 67 12.89 -13.00 18.12
N TYR A 68 12.44 -13.62 17.03
CA TYR A 68 11.70 -12.97 15.97
C TYR A 68 10.38 -12.36 16.48
N TYR A 69 9.63 -13.13 17.26
CA TYR A 69 8.33 -12.69 17.76
C TYR A 69 8.47 -11.50 18.72
N SER A 70 9.44 -11.57 19.61
CA SER A 70 9.77 -10.47 20.53
C SER A 70 10.22 -9.21 19.78
N LEU A 71 10.92 -9.37 18.66
CA LEU A 71 11.34 -8.27 17.81
C LEU A 71 10.14 -7.56 17.15
N VAL A 72 9.19 -8.33 16.60
CA VAL A 72 7.97 -7.78 15.99
C VAL A 72 7.17 -7.00 17.04
N THR A 73 6.98 -7.57 18.23
CA THR A 73 6.23 -6.89 19.32
C THR A 73 6.93 -5.62 19.79
N ALA A 74 8.26 -5.61 19.85
CA ALA A 74 9.05 -4.41 20.19
C ALA A 74 8.89 -3.31 19.11
N TYR A 75 8.84 -3.70 17.82
CA TYR A 75 8.58 -2.78 16.72
C TYR A 75 7.19 -2.13 16.86
N PHE A 76 6.13 -2.92 17.07
CA PHE A 76 4.78 -2.42 17.27
C PHE A 76 4.68 -1.43 18.44
N LYS A 77 5.29 -1.77 19.58
CA LYS A 77 5.31 -0.88 20.74
C LYS A 77 6.02 0.44 20.44
N ARG A 78 7.14 0.39 19.71
CA ARG A 78 7.97 1.56 19.41
C ARG A 78 7.33 2.47 18.36
N HIS A 79 6.81 1.89 17.27
CA HIS A 79 6.28 2.65 16.13
C HIS A 79 4.80 3.02 16.30
N TYR A 80 3.97 2.12 16.83
CA TYR A 80 2.51 2.33 16.89
C TYR A 80 1.97 2.53 18.30
N ALA A 81 2.83 2.52 19.33
CA ALA A 81 2.43 2.55 20.74
C ALA A 81 1.43 1.43 21.12
N TYR A 82 1.44 0.34 20.39
CA TYR A 82 0.51 -0.78 20.53
C TYR A 82 1.21 -2.00 21.12
N ALA A 83 0.65 -2.53 22.23
CA ALA A 83 1.20 -3.71 22.91
C ALA A 83 0.65 -5.00 22.30
N VAL A 84 1.57 -5.86 21.87
CA VAL A 84 1.29 -7.19 21.31
C VAL A 84 2.15 -8.21 22.04
N SER A 85 1.61 -9.38 22.36
CA SER A 85 2.37 -10.48 22.93
C SER A 85 3.02 -11.34 21.82
N PRO A 86 4.21 -11.93 22.07
CA PRO A 86 4.90 -12.74 21.06
C PRO A 86 4.06 -13.88 20.50
N GLU A 87 3.23 -14.51 21.32
CA GLU A 87 2.32 -15.59 20.92
C GLU A 87 1.17 -15.16 20.01
N GLU A 88 0.88 -13.86 19.93
CA GLU A 88 -0.15 -13.27 19.06
C GLU A 88 0.35 -13.04 17.64
N VAL A 89 1.66 -13.13 17.42
CA VAL A 89 2.29 -12.91 16.11
C VAL A 89 2.29 -14.21 15.32
N VAL A 90 1.78 -14.14 14.09
CA VAL A 90 1.81 -15.24 13.11
C VAL A 90 2.58 -14.78 11.89
N PHE A 91 3.60 -15.53 11.48
CA PHE A 91 4.32 -15.28 10.23
C PHE A 91 3.48 -15.77 9.05
N CYS A 92 3.40 -14.94 8.00
CA CYS A 92 2.85 -15.33 6.71
C CYS A 92 3.72 -14.71 5.59
N PRO A 93 3.98 -15.38 4.46
CA PRO A 93 4.83 -14.80 3.41
C PRO A 93 4.30 -13.49 2.84
N ARG A 94 2.99 -13.40 2.58
CA ARG A 94 2.37 -12.22 1.97
C ARG A 94 1.01 -11.92 2.57
N ILE A 95 0.67 -10.65 2.72
CA ILE A 95 -0.64 -10.20 3.24
C ILE A 95 -1.78 -10.70 2.35
N ILE A 96 -1.66 -10.64 1.01
CA ILE A 96 -2.69 -11.14 0.10
C ILE A 96 -2.93 -12.64 0.27
N GLN A 97 -1.89 -13.42 0.57
CA GLN A 97 -2.05 -14.85 0.92
C GLN A 97 -2.80 -15.01 2.23
N ALA A 98 -2.47 -14.19 3.24
CA ALA A 98 -3.16 -14.22 4.53
C ALA A 98 -4.65 -13.89 4.37
N ILE A 99 -4.99 -12.86 3.60
CA ILE A 99 -6.38 -12.50 3.27
C ILE A 99 -7.07 -13.66 2.56
N SER A 100 -6.45 -14.25 1.54
CA SER A 100 -7.03 -15.38 0.79
C SER A 100 -7.22 -16.62 1.66
N ILE A 101 -6.29 -16.92 2.57
CA ILE A 101 -6.42 -18.01 3.54
C ILE A 101 -7.61 -17.75 4.46
N TYR A 102 -7.74 -16.54 5.00
CA TYR A 102 -8.89 -16.22 5.85
C TYR A 102 -10.21 -16.38 5.09
N ILE A 103 -10.31 -15.82 3.91
CA ILE A 103 -11.51 -15.90 3.06
C ILE A 103 -11.89 -17.36 2.80
N ARG A 104 -10.95 -18.21 2.44
CA ARG A 104 -11.22 -19.63 2.13
C ARG A 104 -11.65 -20.44 3.33
N GLU A 105 -11.00 -20.23 4.47
CA GLU A 105 -11.02 -21.19 5.57
C GLU A 105 -11.91 -20.72 6.74
N PHE A 106 -12.28 -19.43 6.75
CA PHE A 106 -13.12 -18.86 7.81
C PHE A 106 -14.46 -18.33 7.30
N THR A 107 -14.65 -18.32 5.98
CA THR A 107 -15.91 -17.90 5.36
C THR A 107 -16.44 -18.97 4.40
N THR A 108 -17.70 -18.83 3.99
CA THR A 108 -18.38 -19.67 2.99
C THR A 108 -18.71 -18.85 1.73
N GLU A 109 -19.17 -19.49 0.67
CA GLU A 109 -19.60 -18.82 -0.57
C GLU A 109 -20.85 -17.93 -0.39
N HIS A 110 -21.55 -18.08 0.73
CA HIS A 110 -22.71 -17.27 1.07
C HIS A 110 -22.33 -15.94 1.72
N ASP A 111 -21.13 -15.89 2.33
CA ASP A 111 -20.65 -14.73 3.07
C ASP A 111 -20.26 -13.57 2.16
N THR A 112 -20.51 -12.38 2.65
CA THR A 112 -20.25 -11.13 1.97
C THR A 112 -19.05 -10.42 2.59
N ILE A 113 -18.12 -9.98 1.75
CA ILE A 113 -16.93 -9.25 2.16
C ILE A 113 -17.05 -7.80 1.72
N CYS A 114 -17.00 -6.89 2.69
CA CYS A 114 -17.05 -5.45 2.47
C CYS A 114 -15.65 -4.86 2.41
N LEU A 115 -15.49 -3.81 1.60
CA LEU A 115 -14.30 -2.96 1.58
C LEU A 115 -14.63 -1.57 1.05
N PHE A 116 -13.77 -0.61 1.36
CA PHE A 116 -13.87 0.72 0.77
C PHE A 116 -13.42 0.71 -0.70
N THR A 117 -14.08 1.51 -1.53
CA THR A 117 -13.66 1.77 -2.92
C THR A 117 -13.40 3.28 -3.13
N PRO A 118 -12.48 3.68 -4.07
CA PRO A 118 -11.64 2.82 -4.92
C PRO A 118 -10.68 1.97 -4.10
N SER A 119 -10.30 0.77 -4.53
CA SER A 119 -9.51 -0.14 -3.71
C SER A 119 -8.39 -0.84 -4.49
N TYR A 120 -7.42 -1.38 -3.75
CA TYR A 120 -6.31 -2.15 -4.30
C TYR A 120 -6.80 -3.44 -4.96
N SER A 121 -6.67 -3.53 -6.28
CA SER A 121 -7.23 -4.61 -7.11
C SER A 121 -6.85 -6.03 -6.68
N PRO A 122 -5.64 -6.33 -6.17
CA PRO A 122 -5.36 -7.69 -5.66
C PRO A 122 -6.24 -8.11 -4.47
N ILE A 123 -6.73 -7.18 -3.65
CA ILE A 123 -7.68 -7.50 -2.56
C ILE A 123 -9.06 -7.78 -3.15
N LEU A 124 -9.53 -6.95 -4.10
CA LEU A 124 -10.78 -7.21 -4.84
C LEU A 124 -10.74 -8.60 -5.49
N ASN A 125 -9.63 -8.91 -6.17
CA ASN A 125 -9.42 -10.21 -6.80
C ASN A 125 -9.38 -11.36 -5.78
N ALA A 126 -8.79 -11.16 -4.59
CA ALA A 126 -8.78 -12.17 -3.55
C ALA A 126 -10.19 -12.55 -3.09
N VAL A 127 -11.12 -11.58 -3.02
CA VAL A 127 -12.53 -11.84 -2.72
C VAL A 127 -13.21 -12.62 -3.86
N LEU A 128 -13.11 -12.10 -5.08
CA LEU A 128 -13.83 -12.65 -6.24
C LEU A 128 -13.32 -14.04 -6.67
N LEU A 129 -11.98 -14.23 -6.70
CA LEU A 129 -11.35 -15.51 -7.07
C LEU A 129 -11.58 -16.62 -6.03
N ASN A 130 -11.90 -16.24 -4.79
CA ASN A 130 -12.32 -17.20 -3.77
C ASN A 130 -13.84 -17.37 -3.71
N ASN A 131 -14.59 -16.91 -4.71
CA ASN A 131 -16.05 -17.06 -4.85
C ASN A 131 -16.84 -16.50 -3.65
N ARG A 132 -16.45 -15.34 -3.11
CA ARG A 132 -17.23 -14.63 -2.09
C ARG A 132 -17.96 -13.44 -2.72
N LYS A 133 -19.07 -13.06 -2.08
CA LYS A 133 -19.80 -11.85 -2.48
C LYS A 133 -19.01 -10.63 -2.06
N LEU A 134 -18.96 -9.63 -2.94
CA LEU A 134 -18.28 -8.37 -2.70
C LEU A 134 -19.31 -7.27 -2.42
N SER A 135 -19.20 -6.62 -1.27
CA SER A 135 -19.92 -5.39 -0.92
C SER A 135 -18.95 -4.21 -1.01
N GLN A 136 -19.27 -3.26 -1.86
CA GLN A 136 -18.44 -2.07 -2.08
C GLN A 136 -19.02 -0.86 -1.35
N CYS A 137 -18.22 -0.24 -0.49
CA CYS A 137 -18.58 0.98 0.22
C CYS A 137 -17.74 2.14 -0.34
N PRO A 138 -18.24 2.93 -1.30
CA PRO A 138 -17.49 4.05 -1.86
C PRO A 138 -17.15 5.10 -0.83
N LEU A 139 -15.87 5.49 -0.79
CA LEU A 139 -15.44 6.69 -0.09
C LEU A 139 -15.93 7.93 -0.84
N VAL A 140 -16.27 8.97 -0.12
CA VAL A 140 -16.74 10.24 -0.69
C VAL A 140 -15.57 11.15 -0.97
N TYR A 141 -15.37 11.51 -2.24
CA TYR A 141 -14.38 12.51 -2.65
C TYR A 141 -15.01 13.88 -2.71
N GLN A 142 -14.56 14.80 -1.86
CA GLN A 142 -15.04 16.17 -1.80
C GLN A 142 -13.92 17.12 -1.36
N ASN A 143 -13.79 18.27 -1.98
CA ASN A 143 -12.81 19.31 -1.63
C ASN A 143 -11.36 18.77 -1.60
N GLN A 144 -11.00 17.91 -2.56
CA GLN A 144 -9.68 17.26 -2.66
C GLN A 144 -9.36 16.24 -1.55
N GLU A 145 -10.35 15.83 -0.77
CA GLU A 145 -10.20 14.89 0.33
C GLU A 145 -11.19 13.73 0.19
N TYR A 146 -10.84 12.60 0.81
CA TYR A 146 -11.72 11.47 0.94
C TYR A 146 -12.27 11.36 2.35
N HIS A 147 -13.55 11.02 2.46
CA HIS A 147 -14.25 10.85 3.72
C HIS A 147 -15.08 9.56 3.72
N ILE A 148 -15.36 9.03 4.91
CA ILE A 148 -16.27 7.90 5.07
C ILE A 148 -17.70 8.41 5.13
N ASP A 149 -18.57 7.85 4.30
CA ASP A 149 -20.02 7.91 4.49
C ASP A 149 -20.41 6.79 5.46
N PHE A 150 -20.60 7.15 6.72
CA PHE A 150 -20.88 6.17 7.78
C PHE A 150 -22.28 5.59 7.72
N GLU A 151 -23.27 6.27 7.12
CA GLU A 151 -24.61 5.72 6.88
C GLU A 151 -24.52 4.59 5.84
N LYS A 152 -23.77 4.84 4.77
CA LYS A 152 -23.50 3.84 3.74
C LYS A 152 -22.66 2.68 4.27
N LEU A 153 -21.66 2.95 5.11
CA LEU A 153 -20.86 1.91 5.75
C LEU A 153 -21.73 1.02 6.63
N GLU A 154 -22.63 1.59 7.43
CA GLU A 154 -23.56 0.83 8.26
C GLU A 154 -24.50 -0.04 7.42
N ALA A 155 -25.02 0.50 6.32
CA ALA A 155 -25.84 -0.27 5.38
C ALA A 155 -25.05 -1.44 4.78
N CYS A 156 -23.77 -1.24 4.40
CA CYS A 156 -22.91 -2.32 3.94
C CYS A 156 -22.66 -3.37 5.04
N PHE A 157 -22.39 -2.94 6.27
CA PHE A 157 -22.12 -3.86 7.39
C PHE A 157 -23.32 -4.70 7.77
N SER A 158 -24.55 -4.16 7.62
CA SER A 158 -25.78 -4.91 7.90
C SER A 158 -25.96 -6.18 7.03
N CYS A 159 -25.22 -6.30 5.94
CA CYS A 159 -25.25 -7.43 5.03
C CYS A 159 -23.86 -8.04 4.74
N SER A 160 -22.87 -7.76 5.58
CA SER A 160 -21.50 -8.23 5.41
C SER A 160 -21.02 -9.02 6.62
N ASP A 161 -20.21 -10.04 6.37
CA ASP A 161 -19.62 -10.89 7.41
C ASP A 161 -18.18 -10.48 7.74
N VAL A 162 -17.47 -9.93 6.74
CA VAL A 162 -16.08 -9.51 6.86
C VAL A 162 -15.90 -8.12 6.26
N PHE A 163 -15.10 -7.30 6.90
CA PHE A 163 -14.64 -6.02 6.38
C PHE A 163 -13.11 -6.03 6.21
N ILE A 164 -12.64 -5.68 5.00
CA ILE A 164 -11.20 -5.50 4.76
C ILE A 164 -10.90 -4.01 4.77
N LEU A 165 -10.16 -3.59 5.80
CA LEU A 165 -9.69 -2.23 5.99
C LEU A 165 -8.25 -2.12 5.51
N ILE A 166 -7.95 -1.20 4.60
CA ILE A 166 -6.57 -0.85 4.18
C ILE A 166 -6.20 0.45 4.87
N SER A 167 -5.21 0.46 5.78
CA SER A 167 -4.89 1.61 6.64
C SER A 167 -3.37 1.83 6.78
N PRO A 168 -2.83 2.95 6.27
CA PRO A 168 -3.41 3.97 5.40
C PRO A 168 -3.95 3.43 4.08
N HIS A 169 -5.00 4.07 3.56
CA HIS A 169 -5.77 3.54 2.43
C HIS A 169 -5.05 3.68 1.09
N ASN A 170 -4.99 2.60 0.33
CA ASN A 170 -4.48 2.58 -1.04
C ASN A 170 -5.64 2.33 -2.03
N PRO A 171 -5.93 3.24 -2.97
CA PRO A 171 -5.00 4.24 -3.53
C PRO A 171 -5.14 5.65 -2.96
N THR A 172 -6.17 5.98 -2.17
CA THR A 172 -6.51 7.36 -1.83
C THR A 172 -5.52 8.05 -0.89
N GLY A 173 -4.72 7.26 -0.13
CA GLY A 173 -3.81 7.76 0.90
C GLY A 173 -4.53 8.28 2.14
N LEU A 174 -5.84 8.00 2.30
CA LEU A 174 -6.58 8.37 3.50
C LEU A 174 -5.98 7.71 4.73
N VAL A 175 -5.71 8.51 5.75
CA VAL A 175 -5.37 8.07 7.10
C VAL A 175 -6.63 8.19 7.94
N PHE A 176 -7.02 7.09 8.58
CA PHE A 176 -8.20 7.07 9.43
C PHE A 176 -7.88 7.64 10.80
N THR A 177 -8.67 8.60 11.24
CA THR A 177 -8.56 9.17 12.59
C THR A 177 -9.00 8.16 13.65
N ILE A 178 -8.60 8.39 14.89
CA ILE A 178 -9.08 7.57 16.02
C ILE A 178 -10.61 7.59 16.13
N GLN A 179 -11.26 8.71 15.76
CA GLN A 179 -12.71 8.84 15.73
C GLN A 179 -13.33 7.96 14.64
N ASP A 180 -12.71 7.92 13.44
CA ASP A 180 -13.15 7.05 12.35
C ASP A 180 -13.06 5.58 12.76
N LEU A 181 -11.91 5.18 13.32
CA LEU A 181 -11.69 3.80 13.78
C LEU A 181 -12.66 3.39 14.89
N ASN A 182 -12.98 4.28 15.85
CA ASN A 182 -13.98 4.01 16.86
C ASN A 182 -15.39 3.81 16.28
N ARG A 183 -15.76 4.61 15.26
CA ARG A 183 -17.07 4.46 14.60
C ARG A 183 -17.12 3.16 13.78
N ILE A 184 -16.06 2.84 13.02
CA ILE A 184 -15.94 1.56 12.30
C ILE A 184 -16.08 0.40 13.29
N ALA A 185 -15.36 0.44 14.41
CA ALA A 185 -15.40 -0.61 15.44
C ALA A 185 -16.79 -0.79 16.04
N SER A 186 -17.49 0.31 16.36
CA SER A 186 -18.86 0.27 16.89
C SER A 186 -19.85 -0.33 15.89
N LEU A 187 -19.71 -0.01 14.61
CA LEU A 187 -20.55 -0.60 13.56
C LEU A 187 -20.23 -2.09 13.34
N ALA A 188 -18.94 -2.46 13.38
CA ALA A 188 -18.53 -3.84 13.28
C ALA A 188 -19.08 -4.69 14.43
N GLU A 189 -19.01 -4.21 15.67
CA GLU A 189 -19.61 -4.86 16.84
C GLU A 189 -21.13 -4.98 16.71
N LYS A 190 -21.82 -3.91 16.30
CA LYS A 190 -23.28 -3.87 16.13
C LYS A 190 -23.76 -4.93 15.12
N HIS A 191 -23.02 -5.13 14.04
CA HIS A 191 -23.41 -6.02 12.94
C HIS A 191 -22.64 -7.35 12.91
N ASN A 192 -21.81 -7.64 13.93
CA ASN A 192 -20.95 -8.83 14.03
C ASN A 192 -19.99 -9.03 12.85
N VAL A 193 -19.42 -7.94 12.32
CA VAL A 193 -18.50 -7.95 11.19
C VAL A 193 -17.08 -8.24 11.68
N PHE A 194 -16.41 -9.25 11.11
CA PHE A 194 -15.00 -9.52 11.34
C PHE A 194 -14.12 -8.54 10.55
N ILE A 195 -12.99 -8.08 11.12
CA ILE A 195 -12.12 -7.11 10.45
C ILE A 195 -10.77 -7.74 10.05
N ILE A 196 -10.38 -7.60 8.79
CA ILE A 196 -9.01 -7.81 8.34
C ILE A 196 -8.42 -6.42 8.05
N SER A 197 -7.43 -6.00 8.84
CA SER A 197 -6.76 -4.71 8.62
C SER A 197 -5.44 -4.92 7.90
N ASP A 198 -5.29 -4.33 6.73
CA ASP A 198 -4.04 -4.29 5.97
C ASP A 198 -3.30 -2.99 6.28
N ASP A 199 -2.39 -3.07 7.25
CA ASP A 199 -1.58 -1.96 7.75
C ASP A 199 -0.17 -1.94 7.10
N ILE A 200 -0.03 -2.45 5.88
CA ILE A 200 1.27 -2.52 5.18
C ILE A 200 1.92 -1.15 4.95
N HIS A 201 1.12 -0.09 4.94
CA HIS A 201 1.56 1.30 4.77
C HIS A 201 1.64 2.09 6.09
N ALA A 202 1.48 1.45 7.24
CA ALA A 202 1.40 2.09 8.56
C ALA A 202 2.58 3.05 8.86
N ASP A 203 3.79 2.71 8.42
CA ASP A 203 4.98 3.54 8.61
C ASP A 203 5.02 4.79 7.68
N PHE A 204 4.09 4.93 6.77
CA PHE A 204 3.95 6.10 5.89
C PHE A 204 2.68 6.89 6.22
N ASP A 205 2.41 7.06 7.50
CA ASP A 205 1.46 8.00 8.03
C ASP A 205 2.18 9.32 8.34
N PHE A 206 1.84 10.38 7.61
CA PHE A 206 2.41 11.72 7.72
C PHE A 206 1.46 12.70 8.43
N SER A 207 0.49 12.20 9.19
CA SER A 207 -0.45 13.03 9.96
C SER A 207 0.23 13.80 11.11
N GLY A 208 1.40 13.34 11.53
CA GLY A 208 2.12 13.86 12.69
C GLY A 208 1.84 13.09 13.98
N GLU A 209 0.94 12.13 13.94
CA GLU A 209 0.64 11.20 15.02
C GLU A 209 1.20 9.79 14.70
N LYS A 210 1.22 8.91 15.68
CA LYS A 210 1.49 7.50 15.42
C LYS A 210 0.28 6.87 14.76
N HIS A 211 0.54 5.99 13.79
CA HIS A 211 -0.52 5.22 13.15
C HIS A 211 -1.36 4.45 14.17
N HIS A 212 -2.68 4.55 14.04
CA HIS A 212 -3.62 3.90 14.94
C HIS A 212 -4.01 2.51 14.43
N ILE A 213 -3.70 1.48 15.20
CA ILE A 213 -4.11 0.10 14.90
C ILE A 213 -5.56 -0.09 15.34
N ILE A 214 -6.43 -0.53 14.44
CA ILE A 214 -7.88 -0.62 14.72
C ILE A 214 -8.22 -1.55 15.89
N SER A 215 -7.46 -2.61 16.13
CA SER A 215 -7.68 -3.50 17.30
C SER A 215 -7.37 -2.84 18.64
N SER A 216 -6.79 -1.62 18.66
CA SER A 216 -6.57 -0.86 19.89
C SER A 216 -7.81 -0.13 20.42
N VAL A 217 -8.84 0.07 19.56
CA VAL A 217 -9.98 0.95 19.91
C VAL A 217 -11.17 0.21 20.51
N SER A 218 -11.23 -1.13 20.38
CA SER A 218 -12.37 -1.92 20.84
C SER A 218 -11.96 -3.34 21.22
N ASN A 219 -12.51 -3.86 22.34
CA ASN A 219 -12.32 -5.26 22.71
C ASN A 219 -12.98 -6.22 21.70
N TYR A 220 -14.11 -5.82 21.12
CA TYR A 220 -14.75 -6.59 20.06
C TYR A 220 -13.79 -6.76 18.89
N VAL A 221 -13.24 -5.65 18.37
CA VAL A 221 -12.30 -5.69 17.23
C VAL A 221 -11.03 -6.43 17.59
N LYS A 222 -10.52 -6.27 18.81
CA LYS A 222 -9.35 -7.03 19.28
C LYS A 222 -9.56 -8.53 19.13
N GLU A 223 -10.73 -9.05 19.52
CA GLU A 223 -11.05 -10.49 19.45
C GLU A 223 -11.52 -10.93 18.06
N ASN A 224 -12.03 -10.02 17.23
CA ASN A 224 -12.63 -10.31 15.94
C ASN A 224 -11.88 -9.63 14.79
N SER A 225 -10.53 -9.66 14.84
CA SER A 225 -9.72 -9.12 13.74
C SER A 225 -8.41 -9.88 13.51
N ILE A 226 -7.85 -9.62 12.33
CA ILE A 226 -6.45 -9.90 11.97
C ILE A 226 -5.83 -8.59 11.52
N ILE A 227 -4.72 -8.19 12.15
CA ILE A 227 -3.94 -7.04 11.72
C ILE A 227 -2.75 -7.55 10.90
N CYS A 228 -2.61 -7.07 9.69
CA CYS A 228 -1.59 -7.50 8.73
C CYS A 228 -0.57 -6.39 8.53
N THR A 229 0.71 -6.65 8.83
CA THR A 229 1.82 -5.72 8.58
C THR A 229 2.96 -6.39 7.84
N SER A 230 3.84 -5.59 7.25
CA SER A 230 4.98 -6.12 6.50
C SER A 230 6.11 -5.10 6.41
N PRO A 231 7.39 -5.50 6.51
CA PRO A 231 8.53 -4.64 6.22
C PRO A 231 8.68 -4.32 4.71
N SER A 232 7.87 -4.96 3.86
CA SER A 232 7.98 -4.89 2.40
C SER A 232 7.90 -3.48 1.85
N LYS A 233 6.98 -2.66 2.38
CA LYS A 233 6.82 -1.27 1.96
C LYS A 233 7.74 -0.35 2.75
N THR A 234 7.91 -0.59 4.04
CA THR A 234 8.72 0.22 4.94
C THR A 234 10.19 0.25 4.53
N PHE A 235 10.77 -0.92 4.23
CA PHE A 235 12.20 -1.08 3.97
C PHE A 235 12.52 -1.57 2.55
N ASN A 236 11.54 -1.53 1.64
CA ASN A 236 11.68 -1.98 0.25
C ASN A 236 12.12 -3.45 0.11
N LEU A 237 11.46 -4.35 0.86
CA LEU A 237 11.80 -5.78 0.96
C LEU A 237 10.73 -6.71 0.37
N ALA A 238 9.93 -6.23 -0.60
CA ALA A 238 8.78 -6.98 -1.14
C ALA A 238 9.18 -8.37 -1.70
N GLY A 239 10.33 -8.46 -2.34
CA GLY A 239 10.84 -9.71 -2.92
C GLY A 239 11.25 -10.77 -1.89
N LEU A 240 11.34 -10.42 -0.60
CA LEU A 240 11.69 -11.36 0.47
C LEU A 240 10.48 -12.08 1.10
N GLU A 241 9.26 -11.65 0.74
CA GLU A 241 8.01 -12.32 1.16
C GLU A 241 7.89 -12.47 2.68
N ILE A 242 7.77 -11.34 3.38
CA ILE A 242 7.64 -11.29 4.82
C ILE A 242 6.39 -10.51 5.20
N SER A 243 5.50 -11.11 5.97
CA SER A 243 4.43 -10.38 6.67
C SER A 243 4.20 -10.93 8.06
N ASN A 244 3.67 -10.08 8.94
CA ASN A 244 3.30 -10.40 10.30
C ASN A 244 1.81 -10.19 10.47
N LEU A 245 1.13 -11.19 10.99
CA LEU A 245 -0.27 -11.11 11.35
C LEU A 245 -0.36 -11.05 12.87
N ILE A 246 -1.11 -10.10 13.39
CA ILE A 246 -1.44 -10.05 14.81
C ILE A 246 -2.85 -10.59 14.97
N ILE A 247 -2.98 -11.69 15.70
CA ILE A 247 -4.24 -12.40 15.92
C ILE A 247 -4.39 -12.61 17.42
N HIS A 248 -5.16 -11.75 18.09
CA HIS A 248 -5.35 -11.81 19.53
C HIS A 248 -6.17 -13.04 19.94
N ASN A 249 -7.24 -13.34 19.22
CA ASN A 249 -8.09 -14.50 19.50
C ASN A 249 -7.33 -15.81 19.29
N GLN A 250 -7.16 -16.56 20.37
CA GLN A 250 -6.39 -17.80 20.38
C GLN A 250 -6.99 -18.88 19.46
N THR A 251 -8.31 -18.99 19.39
CA THR A 251 -8.99 -20.00 18.57
C THR A 251 -8.75 -19.70 17.08
N ILE A 252 -8.90 -18.45 16.66
CA ILE A 252 -8.64 -18.01 15.29
C ILE A 252 -7.17 -18.24 14.94
N ARG A 253 -6.25 -17.85 15.83
CA ARG A 253 -4.81 -18.00 15.66
C ARG A 253 -4.39 -19.47 15.47
N HIS A 254 -4.90 -20.38 16.33
CA HIS A 254 -4.60 -21.80 16.21
C HIS A 254 -5.13 -22.39 14.90
N LYS A 255 -6.37 -22.02 14.51
CA LYS A 255 -6.96 -22.46 13.23
C LYS A 255 -6.13 -21.92 12.06
N PHE A 256 -5.73 -20.65 12.07
CA PHE A 256 -4.92 -20.04 11.03
C PHE A 256 -3.55 -20.72 10.88
N ASN A 257 -2.85 -20.95 11.99
CA ASN A 257 -1.56 -21.65 12.00
C ASN A 257 -1.69 -23.08 11.44
N ARG A 258 -2.77 -23.77 11.77
CA ARG A 258 -3.04 -25.11 11.22
C ARG A 258 -3.18 -25.06 9.70
N PHE A 259 -3.86 -24.07 9.14
CA PHE A 259 -3.97 -23.93 7.69
C PHE A 259 -2.63 -23.57 7.02
N LEU A 260 -1.82 -22.72 7.61
CA LEU A 260 -0.46 -22.48 7.12
C LEU A 260 0.34 -23.80 7.02
N GLN A 261 0.26 -24.64 8.05
CA GLN A 261 0.91 -25.94 8.05
C GLN A 261 0.35 -26.88 6.97
N GLN A 262 -0.98 -26.93 6.78
CA GLN A 262 -1.64 -27.72 5.72
C GLN A 262 -1.22 -27.28 4.31
N LEU A 263 -0.93 -25.99 4.11
CA LEU A 263 -0.41 -25.44 2.87
C LEU A 263 1.11 -25.56 2.73
N GLY A 264 1.81 -26.14 3.73
CA GLY A 264 3.25 -26.28 3.73
C GLY A 264 4.02 -25.00 4.04
N PHE A 265 3.37 -23.94 4.55
CA PHE A 265 4.04 -22.71 4.95
C PHE A 265 4.62 -22.85 6.36
N HIS A 266 5.85 -23.35 6.46
CA HIS A 266 6.53 -23.52 7.74
C HIS A 266 7.99 -23.05 7.75
N ASN A 267 8.55 -22.76 6.57
CA ASN A 267 9.90 -22.23 6.44
C ASN A 267 9.87 -20.89 5.72
N PRO A 268 10.35 -19.79 6.32
CA PRO A 268 10.50 -18.52 5.60
C PRO A 268 11.57 -18.60 4.53
N ASN A 269 11.54 -17.67 3.57
CA ASN A 269 12.62 -17.47 2.61
C ASN A 269 13.96 -17.32 3.31
N TYR A 270 15.04 -17.87 2.72
CA TYR A 270 16.39 -17.92 3.30
C TYR A 270 16.92 -16.56 3.76
N PHE A 271 16.57 -15.48 3.05
CA PHE A 271 16.99 -14.13 3.33
C PHE A 271 16.00 -13.34 4.22
N ALA A 272 14.79 -13.85 4.41
CA ALA A 272 13.70 -13.13 5.08
C ALA A 272 14.02 -12.76 6.53
N ILE A 273 14.38 -13.75 7.35
CA ILE A 273 14.59 -13.55 8.79
C ILE A 273 15.77 -12.61 9.10
N PRO A 274 16.98 -12.79 8.53
CA PRO A 274 18.06 -11.83 8.79
C PRO A 274 17.73 -10.40 8.32
N ALA A 275 17.01 -10.25 7.21
CA ALA A 275 16.61 -8.94 6.72
C ALA A 275 15.66 -8.21 7.69
N ILE A 276 14.56 -8.85 8.11
CA ILE A 276 13.59 -8.21 9.01
C ILE A 276 14.18 -7.96 10.39
N LYS A 277 14.99 -8.88 10.93
CA LYS A 277 15.66 -8.66 12.21
C LYS A 277 16.53 -7.41 12.17
N THR A 278 17.36 -7.27 11.13
CA THR A 278 18.22 -6.10 10.98
C THR A 278 17.38 -4.83 10.76
N ALA A 279 16.37 -4.88 9.89
CA ALA A 279 15.52 -3.73 9.59
C ALA A 279 14.82 -3.21 10.85
N TYR A 280 14.18 -4.08 11.62
CA TYR A 280 13.41 -3.69 12.81
C TYR A 280 14.28 -3.30 14.01
N GLN A 281 15.53 -3.77 14.08
CA GLN A 281 16.44 -3.43 15.19
C GLN A 281 17.25 -2.17 14.92
N ASN A 282 17.68 -1.93 13.68
CA ASN A 282 18.78 -1.02 13.41
C ASN A 282 18.44 0.12 12.42
N CYS A 283 17.26 0.08 11.77
CA CYS A 283 17.00 0.97 10.64
C CYS A 283 15.97 2.08 10.91
N ASP A 284 15.66 2.39 12.18
CA ASP A 284 14.71 3.44 12.54
C ASP A 284 15.17 4.83 12.01
N LEU A 285 16.47 5.13 12.05
CA LEU A 285 17.00 6.37 11.51
C LEU A 285 16.82 6.45 9.99
N TRP A 286 17.11 5.35 9.29
CA TRP A 286 16.91 5.27 7.84
C TRP A 286 15.43 5.52 7.47
N LEU A 287 14.50 4.89 8.19
CA LEU A 287 13.06 5.06 8.00
C LEU A 287 12.65 6.53 8.20
N HIS A 288 13.10 7.14 9.29
CA HIS A 288 12.79 8.55 9.58
C HIS A 288 13.29 9.50 8.48
N GLU A 289 14.52 9.30 7.99
CA GLU A 289 15.05 10.12 6.90
C GLU A 289 14.33 9.83 5.58
N LEU A 290 13.93 8.57 5.31
CA LEU A 290 13.11 8.22 4.15
C LEU A 290 11.73 8.92 4.19
N GLN A 291 11.07 8.92 5.34
CA GLN A 291 9.79 9.60 5.52
C GLN A 291 9.91 11.10 5.19
N LYS A 292 10.95 11.77 5.68
CA LYS A 292 11.23 13.17 5.34
C LYS A 292 11.47 13.37 3.84
N TYR A 293 12.22 12.46 3.23
CA TYR A 293 12.53 12.51 1.81
C TYR A 293 11.27 12.35 0.95
N ILE A 294 10.43 11.37 1.26
CA ILE A 294 9.14 11.15 0.59
C ILE A 294 8.22 12.37 0.76
N PHE A 295 8.18 12.95 1.96
CA PHE A 295 7.40 14.16 2.20
C PHE A 295 7.86 15.35 1.33
N LYS A 296 9.19 15.50 1.11
CA LYS A 296 9.75 16.51 0.18
C LYS A 296 9.31 16.19 -1.26
N ASN A 297 9.38 14.94 -1.70
CA ASN A 297 8.92 14.51 -3.02
C ASN A 297 7.43 14.81 -3.22
N LYS A 298 6.59 14.57 -2.21
CA LYS A 298 5.16 14.90 -2.24
C LYS A 298 4.93 16.39 -2.46
N ARG A 299 5.65 17.24 -1.73
CA ARG A 299 5.58 18.70 -1.90
C ARG A 299 6.05 19.13 -3.29
N LEU A 300 7.15 18.56 -3.79
CA LEU A 300 7.66 18.81 -5.12
C LEU A 300 6.61 18.58 -6.19
N VAL A 301 5.93 17.42 -6.18
CA VAL A 301 4.87 17.10 -7.16
C VAL A 301 3.70 18.08 -7.04
N LYS A 302 3.21 18.35 -5.81
CA LYS A 302 2.11 19.31 -5.60
C LYS A 302 2.42 20.69 -6.15
N CYS A 303 3.61 21.23 -5.84
CA CYS A 303 4.03 22.54 -6.32
C CYS A 303 4.19 22.57 -7.85
N PHE A 304 4.80 21.52 -8.43
CA PHE A 304 5.01 21.42 -9.86
C PHE A 304 3.68 21.37 -10.64
N PHE A 305 2.72 20.57 -10.20
CA PHE A 305 1.41 20.53 -10.86
C PHE A 305 0.66 21.85 -10.73
N ALA A 306 0.66 22.47 -9.54
CA ALA A 306 0.02 23.76 -9.35
C ALA A 306 0.59 24.85 -10.28
N GLU A 307 1.88 24.81 -10.56
CA GLU A 307 2.55 25.80 -11.42
C GLU A 307 2.44 25.49 -12.93
N HIS A 308 2.53 24.20 -13.30
CA HIS A 308 2.73 23.82 -14.70
C HIS A 308 1.57 23.06 -15.34
N ILE A 309 0.77 22.34 -14.55
CA ILE A 309 -0.39 21.55 -15.00
C ILE A 309 -1.50 21.66 -13.95
N PRO A 310 -2.06 22.87 -13.73
CA PRO A 310 -3.02 23.12 -12.64
C PRO A 310 -4.33 22.35 -12.76
N GLU A 311 -4.56 21.70 -13.90
CA GLU A 311 -5.68 20.81 -14.14
C GLU A 311 -5.50 19.44 -13.43
N LEU A 312 -4.28 19.07 -13.04
CA LEU A 312 -4.02 17.91 -12.19
C LEU A 312 -4.13 18.28 -10.72
N GLU A 313 -4.95 17.53 -10.01
CA GLU A 313 -5.23 17.79 -8.61
C GLU A 313 -4.77 16.60 -7.75
N VAL A 314 -3.70 16.80 -6.97
CA VAL A 314 -3.23 15.79 -6.02
C VAL A 314 -4.17 15.77 -4.83
N VAL A 315 -4.74 14.60 -4.52
CA VAL A 315 -5.59 14.41 -3.35
C VAL A 315 -4.88 14.85 -2.07
N ASN A 316 -5.56 15.64 -1.25
CA ASN A 316 -5.02 16.14 -0.01
C ASN A 316 -5.10 15.07 1.09
N THR A 317 -4.00 14.33 1.25
CA THR A 317 -3.93 13.19 2.17
C THR A 317 -2.56 13.12 2.83
N THR A 318 -2.50 12.44 3.97
CA THR A 318 -1.27 12.27 4.75
C THR A 318 -0.71 10.85 4.70
N GLY A 319 -1.42 9.91 4.06
CA GLY A 319 -0.96 8.51 4.00
C GLY A 319 -0.19 8.17 2.73
N THR A 320 0.65 7.16 2.84
CA THR A 320 1.40 6.46 1.79
C THR A 320 2.40 7.34 0.99
N TYR A 321 3.24 6.68 0.20
CA TYR A 321 4.09 7.32 -0.83
C TYR A 321 3.50 7.17 -2.25
N LEU A 322 2.20 6.89 -2.31
CA LEU A 322 1.44 6.72 -3.55
C LEU A 322 0.49 7.91 -3.66
N LEU A 323 0.77 8.82 -4.58
CA LEU A 323 -0.11 9.95 -4.81
C LEU A 323 -1.30 9.54 -5.67
N TRP A 324 -2.49 9.90 -5.22
CA TRP A 324 -3.72 9.77 -5.98
C TRP A 324 -4.03 11.10 -6.64
N VAL A 325 -4.11 11.14 -7.98
CA VAL A 325 -4.17 12.37 -8.76
C VAL A 325 -5.43 12.39 -9.58
N ASN A 326 -6.29 13.38 -9.36
CA ASN A 326 -7.49 13.64 -10.13
C ASN A 326 -7.13 14.42 -11.40
N TYR A 327 -7.57 13.90 -12.56
CA TYR A 327 -7.38 14.55 -13.85
C TYR A 327 -8.70 14.99 -14.51
N SER A 328 -9.81 14.95 -13.80
CA SER A 328 -11.14 15.28 -14.35
C SER A 328 -11.20 16.68 -15.00
N ARG A 329 -10.42 17.64 -14.46
CA ARG A 329 -10.34 19.01 -15.03
C ARG A 329 -9.67 19.09 -16.39
N LEU A 330 -8.97 18.04 -16.83
CA LEU A 330 -8.40 17.96 -18.18
C LEU A 330 -9.49 17.77 -19.24
N GLY A 331 -10.68 17.26 -18.88
CA GLY A 331 -11.75 16.97 -19.83
C GLY A 331 -11.40 15.88 -20.86
N ILE A 332 -10.47 14.99 -20.52
CA ILE A 332 -10.04 13.87 -21.34
C ILE A 332 -10.43 12.53 -20.71
N ASP A 333 -10.61 11.51 -21.53
CA ASP A 333 -10.81 10.14 -21.08
C ASP A 333 -9.48 9.46 -20.71
N GLU A 334 -9.55 8.26 -20.11
CA GLU A 334 -8.37 7.49 -19.72
C GLU A 334 -7.50 7.06 -20.90
N GLN A 335 -8.06 6.88 -22.10
CA GLN A 335 -7.28 6.52 -23.28
C GLN A 335 -6.37 7.66 -23.70
N ARG A 336 -6.88 8.89 -23.69
CA ARG A 336 -6.08 10.09 -23.95
C ARG A 336 -5.06 10.38 -22.86
N LEU A 337 -5.43 10.12 -21.59
CA LEU A 337 -4.48 10.18 -20.48
C LEU A 337 -3.33 9.19 -20.70
N LYS A 338 -3.64 7.93 -21.04
CA LYS A 338 -2.64 6.89 -21.38
C LYS A 338 -1.77 7.30 -22.56
N TYR A 339 -2.36 7.86 -23.60
CA TYR A 339 -1.61 8.38 -24.75
C TYR A 339 -0.62 9.47 -24.34
N TRP A 340 -1.07 10.46 -23.56
CA TRP A 340 -0.19 11.50 -23.05
C TRP A 340 0.95 10.93 -22.21
N LEU A 341 0.64 10.15 -21.20
CA LEU A 341 1.64 9.69 -20.24
C LEU A 341 2.61 8.66 -20.84
N LEU A 342 2.09 7.65 -21.58
CA LEU A 342 2.92 6.56 -22.11
C LEU A 342 3.67 6.97 -23.38
N HIS A 343 3.03 7.68 -24.30
CA HIS A 343 3.60 7.93 -25.65
C HIS A 343 4.28 9.30 -25.75
N LEU A 344 3.67 10.35 -25.21
CA LEU A 344 4.26 11.70 -25.26
C LEU A 344 5.24 11.97 -24.13
N SER A 345 4.97 11.47 -22.93
CA SER A 345 5.81 11.71 -21.74
C SER A 345 6.76 10.55 -21.42
N LYS A 346 6.50 9.34 -21.92
CA LYS A 346 7.28 8.13 -21.62
C LYS A 346 7.29 7.80 -20.12
N ILE A 347 6.12 7.86 -19.51
CA ILE A 347 5.92 7.57 -18.09
C ILE A 347 4.73 6.61 -17.94
N GLU A 348 4.91 5.55 -17.14
CA GLU A 348 3.83 4.65 -16.78
C GLU A 348 3.34 4.93 -15.37
N MET A 349 2.01 4.97 -15.21
CA MET A 349 1.31 5.15 -13.93
C MET A 349 0.42 3.92 -13.66
N SER A 350 -0.13 3.82 -12.44
CA SER A 350 -1.27 2.93 -12.21
C SER A 350 -2.56 3.66 -12.58
N TRP A 351 -3.37 3.02 -13.40
CA TRP A 351 -4.58 3.64 -13.93
C TRP A 351 -5.71 3.57 -12.91
N GLY A 352 -6.49 4.62 -12.83
CA GLY A 352 -7.55 4.69 -11.84
C GLY A 352 -8.63 3.63 -12.00
N SER A 353 -8.94 3.25 -13.26
CA SER A 353 -9.87 2.17 -13.57
C SER A 353 -9.49 0.80 -12.97
N ASP A 354 -8.19 0.58 -12.70
CA ASP A 354 -7.70 -0.64 -12.07
C ASP A 354 -8.11 -0.76 -10.57
N PHE A 355 -8.62 0.33 -9.98
CA PHE A 355 -9.03 0.39 -8.56
C PHE A 355 -10.54 0.40 -8.35
N GLY A 356 -11.33 0.29 -9.41
CA GLY A 356 -12.79 0.36 -9.39
C GLY A 356 -13.34 1.58 -10.13
N GLU A 357 -14.67 1.64 -10.28
CA GLU A 357 -15.34 2.70 -11.05
C GLU A 357 -15.08 4.11 -10.49
N GLU A 358 -14.95 4.24 -9.18
CA GLU A 358 -14.65 5.50 -8.50
C GLU A 358 -13.24 6.04 -8.83
N GLY A 359 -12.39 5.20 -9.41
CA GLY A 359 -11.06 5.57 -9.88
C GLY A 359 -11.01 6.19 -11.29
N ASN A 360 -12.07 6.14 -12.08
CA ASN A 360 -12.09 6.47 -13.52
C ASN A 360 -11.53 7.85 -13.90
N THR A 361 -11.50 8.81 -13.00
CA THR A 361 -10.92 10.16 -13.23
C THR A 361 -9.62 10.38 -12.51
N PHE A 362 -8.96 9.31 -12.08
CA PHE A 362 -7.72 9.36 -11.31
C PHE A 362 -6.62 8.51 -11.93
N PHE A 363 -5.40 8.77 -11.51
CA PHE A 363 -4.27 7.84 -11.64
C PHE A 363 -3.45 7.85 -10.34
N ARG A 364 -2.72 6.77 -10.09
CA ARG A 364 -1.83 6.66 -8.94
C ARG A 364 -0.37 6.76 -9.35
N MET A 365 0.40 7.61 -8.65
CA MET A 365 1.81 7.88 -8.90
C MET A 365 2.64 7.48 -7.69
N ASN A 366 3.61 6.60 -7.86
CA ASN A 366 4.61 6.25 -6.85
C ASN A 366 5.71 7.31 -6.81
N ILE A 367 5.88 7.97 -5.66
CA ILE A 367 6.89 9.02 -5.47
C ILE A 367 8.09 8.59 -4.61
N ALA A 368 8.15 7.31 -4.23
CA ALA A 368 9.30 6.72 -3.52
C ALA A 368 10.42 6.37 -4.52
N VAL A 369 10.91 7.40 -5.19
CA VAL A 369 11.97 7.37 -6.20
C VAL A 369 12.98 8.48 -5.91
N PRO A 370 14.23 8.39 -6.41
CA PRO A 370 15.19 9.48 -6.31
C PRO A 370 14.63 10.80 -6.85
N ALA A 371 14.83 11.91 -6.12
CA ALA A 371 14.31 13.23 -6.52
C ALA A 371 14.77 13.67 -7.91
N PRO A 372 16.01 13.44 -8.34
CA PRO A 372 16.41 13.72 -9.73
C PRO A 372 15.58 12.96 -10.77
N CYS A 373 15.25 11.70 -10.51
CA CYS A 373 14.36 10.91 -11.38
C CYS A 373 12.94 11.49 -11.39
N LEU A 374 12.41 11.86 -10.21
CA LEU A 374 11.08 12.47 -10.08
C LEU A 374 10.99 13.79 -10.86
N ILE A 375 11.99 14.66 -10.75
CA ILE A 375 12.06 15.92 -11.48
C ILE A 375 12.06 15.66 -12.99
N ALA A 376 12.89 14.73 -13.47
CA ALA A 376 12.91 14.37 -14.89
C ALA A 376 11.53 13.84 -15.37
N CYS A 377 10.83 13.05 -14.55
CA CYS A 377 9.47 12.61 -14.86
C CYS A 377 8.49 13.78 -14.97
N LEU A 378 8.52 14.70 -14.02
CA LEU A 378 7.65 15.87 -14.01
C LEU A 378 7.89 16.77 -15.24
N ASP A 379 9.15 16.98 -15.62
CA ASP A 379 9.51 17.74 -16.84
C ASP A 379 9.01 17.04 -18.10
N ARG A 380 9.14 15.71 -18.21
CA ARG A 380 8.57 14.93 -19.31
C ARG A 380 7.04 15.06 -19.36
N MET A 381 6.36 15.01 -18.20
CA MET A 381 4.90 15.22 -18.14
C MET A 381 4.52 16.60 -18.67
N LYS A 382 5.23 17.65 -18.27
CA LYS A 382 5.01 19.02 -18.76
C LYS A 382 5.21 19.12 -20.28
N GLN A 383 6.29 18.57 -20.82
CA GLN A 383 6.57 18.60 -22.26
C GLN A 383 5.50 17.80 -23.05
N GLY A 384 5.17 16.62 -22.58
CA GLY A 384 4.09 15.79 -23.17
C GLY A 384 2.73 16.49 -23.15
N PHE A 385 2.43 17.23 -22.08
CA PHE A 385 1.20 18.01 -21.96
C PHE A 385 1.12 19.16 -22.96
N ILE A 386 2.25 19.83 -23.20
CA ILE A 386 2.36 20.87 -24.24
C ILE A 386 2.07 20.26 -25.64
N LEU A 387 2.58 19.07 -25.91
CA LEU A 387 2.31 18.36 -27.17
C LEU A 387 0.85 17.97 -27.29
N LEU A 388 0.25 17.41 -26.23
CA LEU A 388 -1.17 17.03 -26.18
C LEU A 388 -2.09 18.25 -26.51
N LYS A 389 -1.75 19.42 -25.97
CA LYS A 389 -2.48 20.67 -26.26
C LYS A 389 -2.36 21.08 -27.74
N LYS A 390 -1.18 20.94 -28.34
CA LYS A 390 -0.94 21.28 -29.76
C LYS A 390 -1.66 20.35 -30.74
N GLU A 391 -1.83 19.08 -30.38
CA GLU A 391 -2.55 18.11 -31.20
C GLU A 391 -4.07 18.28 -31.14
N GLY A 392 -4.60 19.26 -30.41
CA GLY A 392 -6.05 19.51 -30.26
C GLY A 392 -6.79 18.41 -29.50
N LEU A 393 -6.06 17.53 -28.81
CA LEU A 393 -6.59 16.41 -28.04
C LEU A 393 -6.99 16.82 -26.61
N TYR A 394 -6.87 18.10 -26.29
CA TYR A 394 -7.18 18.68 -24.99
C TYR A 394 -8.37 19.65 -25.10
N TYR A 395 -9.41 19.43 -24.30
CA TYR A 395 -10.53 20.34 -24.14
C TYR A 395 -10.59 20.81 -22.70
N ALA A 396 -10.03 21.99 -22.41
CA ALA A 396 -10.26 22.61 -21.12
C ALA A 396 -11.75 22.84 -20.92
N THR A 397 -12.36 22.27 -19.91
CA THR A 397 -13.67 22.71 -19.45
C THR A 397 -13.55 24.19 -19.07
N GLN A 398 -14.07 25.07 -19.93
CA GLN A 398 -14.16 26.50 -19.61
C GLN A 398 -14.91 26.62 -18.29
N ARG A 399 -14.29 27.25 -17.33
CA ARG A 399 -14.98 27.69 -16.11
C ARG A 399 -16.10 28.60 -16.57
N HIS A 400 -17.34 28.15 -16.54
CA HIS A 400 -18.47 29.07 -16.47
C HIS A 400 -18.43 29.67 -15.07
N GLY A 401 -17.76 30.82 -14.97
CA GLY A 401 -18.01 31.72 -13.87
C GLY A 401 -19.42 32.26 -14.03
N ASN A 402 -20.20 32.05 -13.00
CA ASN A 402 -21.23 32.95 -12.52
C ASN A 402 -21.35 32.71 -11.02
#